data_1cc19c4581e47b98e3bd59dee3c30c30
#
_entry.id   1cc19c4581e47b98e3bd59dee3c30c30
#
_cell.length_a   1.000
_cell.length_b   1.000
_cell.length_c   1.000
_cell.angle_alpha   90.00
_cell.angle_beta   90.00
_cell.angle_gamma   90.00
#
_symmetry.space_group_name_H-M   'P 1'
#
loop_
_entity.id
_entity.type
_entity.pdbx_description
1 polymer ?
#
loop_
_entity_poly.entity_id
_entity_poly.type
_entity_poly.pdbx_seq_one_letter_code
_entity_poly.pdbx_strand_id
1 'polypeptide(L)'
;MATVKAFIRSNKKDNFVNIRFRLSDGRKIQMFHTSEFLIQPSIWDDKKEQYKAKAIIPIHCKTREELYRDITERKNLILRLYTEYKIETSEQLNKYIDKYLNPYKYDIEKANSSFYNRFLLYIEQSYKDGIFGEGRKKHYDVLLREINR
;
A
#
# COMPACT_ATOMS: atom_id res chain seq x y z
N MET A 1 10.63 -17.00 14.40
CA MET A 1 10.54 -17.10 12.93
C MET A 1 9.24 -16.49 12.49
N ALA A 2 9.31 -15.53 11.59
CA ALA A 2 8.12 -14.83 11.10
C ALA A 2 7.26 -15.73 10.22
N THR A 3 5.96 -15.66 10.38
CA THR A 3 4.96 -16.41 9.60
C THR A 3 3.84 -15.48 9.16
N VAL A 4 3.25 -15.75 8.00
CA VAL A 4 2.11 -15.00 7.48
C VAL A 4 0.94 -15.94 7.24
N LYS A 5 -0.23 -15.58 7.78
CA LYS A 5 -1.48 -16.33 7.63
C LYS A 5 -2.53 -15.46 6.95
N ALA A 6 -3.21 -16.02 5.95
CA ALA A 6 -4.39 -15.40 5.34
C ALA A 6 -5.66 -15.83 6.10
N PHE A 7 -6.59 -14.89 6.33
CA PHE A 7 -7.84 -15.14 7.04
C PHE A 7 -8.93 -14.13 6.65
N ILE A 8 -10.15 -14.40 7.02
CA ILE A 8 -11.28 -13.49 6.90
C ILE A 8 -11.86 -13.14 8.26
N ARG A 9 -12.43 -11.96 8.39
CA ARG A 9 -12.94 -11.43 9.68
C ARG A 9 -14.44 -11.57 9.86
N SER A 10 -15.20 -11.74 8.78
CA SER A 10 -16.66 -11.79 8.82
C SER A 10 -17.17 -13.17 8.45
N ASN A 11 -18.21 -13.62 9.16
CA ASN A 11 -18.92 -14.87 8.91
C ASN A 11 -20.27 -14.64 8.19
N LYS A 12 -20.57 -13.42 7.74
CA LYS A 12 -21.81 -13.13 6.99
C LYS A 12 -21.74 -13.83 5.64
N LYS A 13 -22.56 -14.87 5.47
CA LYS A 13 -22.47 -15.83 4.37
C LYS A 13 -22.64 -15.24 2.96
N ASP A 14 -23.38 -14.14 2.84
CA ASP A 14 -23.83 -13.62 1.55
C ASP A 14 -23.07 -12.39 1.05
N ASN A 15 -22.15 -11.84 1.86
CA ASN A 15 -21.38 -10.65 1.50
C ASN A 15 -19.95 -11.02 1.16
N PHE A 16 -19.41 -10.40 0.11
CA PHE A 16 -17.97 -10.44 -0.15
C PHE A 16 -17.21 -9.72 0.95
N VAL A 17 -16.12 -10.31 1.40
CA VAL A 17 -15.22 -9.77 2.40
C VAL A 17 -13.78 -9.79 1.89
N ASN A 18 -12.97 -8.85 2.37
CA ASN A 18 -11.55 -8.82 2.02
C ASN A 18 -10.78 -9.91 2.77
N ILE A 19 -9.90 -10.59 2.05
CA ILE A 19 -8.91 -11.47 2.66
C ILE A 19 -7.88 -10.59 3.36
N ARG A 20 -7.57 -10.93 4.60
CA ARG A 20 -6.59 -10.25 5.44
C ARG A 20 -5.39 -11.14 5.68
N PHE A 21 -4.26 -10.52 5.91
CA PHE A 21 -3.02 -11.19 6.23
C PHE A 21 -2.56 -10.77 7.62
N ARG A 22 -2.12 -11.74 8.41
CA ARG A 22 -1.49 -11.53 9.70
C ARG A 22 -0.06 -12.03 9.65
N LEU A 23 0.89 -11.12 9.81
CA LEU A 23 2.28 -11.46 10.08
C LEU A 23 2.44 -11.63 11.58
N SER A 24 3.11 -12.71 12.01
CA SER A 24 3.42 -12.97 13.40
C SER A 24 4.90 -13.36 13.51
N ASP A 25 5.63 -12.72 14.44
CA ASP A 25 7.00 -13.10 14.78
C ASP A 25 7.13 -13.22 16.30
N GLY A 26 7.25 -14.46 16.76
CA GLY A 26 7.16 -14.77 18.17
C GLY A 26 5.79 -14.43 18.78
N ARG A 27 5.78 -14.15 20.09
CA ARG A 27 4.55 -13.83 20.84
C ARG A 27 4.22 -12.34 20.86
N LYS A 28 5.16 -11.46 20.55
CA LYS A 28 5.04 -10.02 20.76
C LYS A 28 4.71 -9.24 19.48
N ILE A 29 5.09 -9.75 18.32
CA ILE A 29 4.93 -9.03 17.06
C ILE A 29 3.75 -9.61 16.28
N GLN A 30 2.75 -8.79 16.06
CA GLN A 30 1.63 -9.09 15.18
C GLN A 30 1.31 -7.85 14.34
N MET A 31 1.28 -8.01 13.02
CA MET A 31 0.94 -6.95 12.08
C MET A 31 -0.14 -7.44 11.12
N PHE A 32 -0.98 -6.52 10.67
CA PHE A 32 -2.14 -6.83 9.84
C PHE A 32 -2.11 -6.03 8.54
N HIS A 33 -2.47 -6.73 7.45
CA HIS A 33 -2.69 -6.15 6.15
C HIS A 33 -4.04 -6.58 5.60
N THR A 34 -4.83 -5.65 5.08
CA THR A 34 -6.10 -5.94 4.38
C THR A 34 -5.85 -5.84 2.89
N SER A 35 -6.05 -6.94 2.17
CA SER A 35 -5.88 -6.95 0.72
C SER A 35 -7.14 -6.53 -0.02
N GLU A 36 -6.99 -6.32 -1.32
CA GLU A 36 -8.07 -6.11 -2.28
C GLU A 36 -8.79 -7.41 -2.69
N PHE A 37 -8.30 -8.57 -2.27
CA PHE A 37 -8.88 -9.87 -2.63
C PHE A 37 -10.21 -10.08 -1.92
N LEU A 38 -11.27 -10.25 -2.70
CA LEU A 38 -12.62 -10.44 -2.20
C LEU A 38 -13.02 -11.93 -2.28
N ILE A 39 -13.66 -12.41 -1.23
CA ILE A 39 -14.16 -13.78 -1.15
C ILE A 39 -15.48 -13.84 -0.39
N GLN A 40 -16.32 -14.80 -0.73
CA GLN A 40 -17.51 -15.13 0.08
C GLN A 40 -17.09 -16.04 1.25
N PRO A 41 -17.46 -15.72 2.51
CA PRO A 41 -17.12 -16.54 3.67
C PRO A 41 -17.61 -17.99 3.58
N SER A 42 -18.73 -18.22 2.89
CA SER A 42 -19.31 -19.57 2.73
C SER A 42 -18.39 -20.55 1.99
N ILE A 43 -17.56 -20.05 1.09
CA ILE A 43 -16.65 -20.88 0.26
C ILE A 43 -15.18 -20.82 0.71
N TRP A 44 -14.86 -20.09 1.79
CA TRP A 44 -13.51 -19.97 2.33
C TRP A 44 -13.16 -21.09 3.31
N ASP A 45 -11.97 -21.67 3.17
CA ASP A 45 -11.37 -22.60 4.12
C ASP A 45 -10.24 -21.93 4.88
N ASP A 46 -10.51 -21.59 6.13
CA ASP A 46 -9.59 -20.83 6.99
C ASP A 46 -8.34 -21.64 7.40
N LYS A 47 -8.44 -22.97 7.40
CA LYS A 47 -7.33 -23.87 7.73
C LYS A 47 -6.36 -24.02 6.55
N LYS A 48 -6.91 -24.14 5.35
CA LYS A 48 -6.13 -24.31 4.11
C LYS A 48 -5.79 -22.98 3.43
N GLU A 49 -6.41 -21.88 3.88
CA GLU A 49 -6.23 -20.52 3.31
C GLU A 49 -6.52 -20.47 1.81
N GLN A 50 -7.61 -21.11 1.41
CA GLN A 50 -8.06 -21.21 0.01
C GLN A 50 -9.57 -21.51 -0.05
N TYR A 51 -10.11 -21.70 -1.26
CA TYR A 51 -11.48 -22.19 -1.42
C TYR A 51 -11.64 -23.59 -0.82
N LYS A 52 -12.80 -23.85 -0.21
CA LYS A 52 -13.20 -25.20 0.20
C LYS A 52 -13.16 -26.16 -0.99
N ALA A 53 -12.74 -27.40 -0.77
CA ALA A 53 -12.51 -28.39 -1.83
C ALA A 53 -13.73 -28.60 -2.76
N LYS A 54 -14.94 -28.59 -2.18
CA LYS A 54 -16.21 -28.79 -2.90
C LYS A 54 -16.97 -27.48 -3.17
N ALA A 55 -16.33 -26.33 -3.03
CA ALA A 55 -17.02 -25.06 -3.25
C ALA A 55 -17.28 -24.81 -4.74
N ILE A 56 -18.49 -24.34 -5.04
CA ILE A 56 -18.84 -23.82 -6.35
C ILE A 56 -18.36 -22.36 -6.40
N ILE A 57 -17.39 -22.10 -7.25
CA ILE A 57 -16.80 -20.77 -7.40
C ILE A 57 -17.62 -20.01 -8.44
N PRO A 58 -18.18 -18.82 -8.10
CA PRO A 58 -18.90 -18.00 -9.07
C PRO A 58 -18.01 -17.58 -10.25
N ILE A 59 -18.58 -17.49 -11.46
CA ILE A 59 -17.86 -17.18 -12.70
C ILE A 59 -17.10 -15.86 -12.64
N HIS A 60 -17.60 -14.88 -11.90
CA HIS A 60 -16.96 -13.56 -11.74
C HIS A 60 -15.87 -13.53 -10.66
N CYS A 61 -15.64 -14.64 -9.96
CA CYS A 61 -14.57 -14.77 -8.97
C CYS A 61 -13.32 -15.36 -9.62
N LYS A 62 -12.17 -15.14 -8.99
CA LYS A 62 -10.91 -15.76 -9.41
C LYS A 62 -10.99 -17.28 -9.33
N THR A 63 -10.33 -17.95 -10.22
CA THR A 63 -10.19 -19.41 -10.16
C THR A 63 -9.44 -19.83 -8.91
N ARG A 64 -9.46 -21.12 -8.59
CA ARG A 64 -8.76 -21.68 -7.43
C ARG A 64 -7.24 -21.43 -7.51
N GLU A 65 -6.69 -21.65 -8.69
CA GLU A 65 -5.25 -21.47 -8.96
C GLU A 65 -4.83 -20.00 -8.89
N GLU A 66 -5.64 -19.11 -9.44
CA GLU A 66 -5.39 -17.66 -9.38
C GLU A 66 -5.42 -17.14 -7.95
N LEU A 67 -6.43 -17.51 -7.18
CA LEU A 67 -6.52 -17.07 -5.79
C LEU A 67 -5.36 -17.62 -4.95
N TYR A 68 -5.02 -18.90 -5.14
CA TYR A 68 -3.91 -19.53 -4.42
C TYR A 68 -2.57 -18.84 -4.75
N ARG A 69 -2.32 -18.53 -6.02
CA ARG A 69 -1.15 -17.80 -6.46
C ARG A 69 -1.10 -16.41 -5.82
N ASP A 70 -2.18 -15.64 -5.90
CA ASP A 70 -2.24 -14.29 -5.38
C ASP A 70 -2.02 -14.24 -3.86
N ILE A 71 -2.60 -15.17 -3.11
CA ILE A 71 -2.38 -15.31 -1.67
C ILE A 71 -0.92 -15.64 -1.38
N THR A 72 -0.34 -16.57 -2.12
CA THR A 72 1.05 -17.00 -1.94
C THR A 72 2.03 -15.86 -2.24
N GLU A 73 1.82 -15.15 -3.35
CA GLU A 73 2.63 -13.98 -3.73
C GLU A 73 2.54 -12.87 -2.67
N ARG A 74 1.34 -12.59 -2.15
CA ARG A 74 1.15 -11.58 -1.10
C ARG A 74 1.83 -11.98 0.21
N LYS A 75 1.77 -13.24 0.61
CA LYS A 75 2.49 -13.74 1.78
C LYS A 75 4.01 -13.59 1.63
N ASN A 76 4.53 -13.98 0.48
CA ASN A 76 5.96 -13.86 0.16
C ASN A 76 6.41 -12.39 0.14
N LEU A 77 5.60 -11.50 -0.41
CA LEU A 77 5.86 -10.05 -0.39
C LEU A 77 5.94 -9.53 1.05
N ILE A 78 4.97 -9.86 1.89
CA ILE A 78 4.93 -9.43 3.30
C ILE A 78 6.17 -9.91 4.05
N LEU A 79 6.54 -11.20 3.91
CA LEU A 79 7.73 -11.76 4.56
C LEU A 79 9.01 -11.10 4.06
N ARG A 80 9.12 -10.86 2.75
CA ARG A 80 10.27 -10.19 2.17
C ARG A 80 10.43 -8.78 2.70
N LEU A 81 9.36 -7.97 2.66
CA LEU A 81 9.39 -6.59 3.18
C LEU A 81 9.74 -6.55 4.66
N TYR A 82 9.18 -7.46 5.45
CA TYR A 82 9.50 -7.55 6.87
C TYR A 82 10.97 -7.90 7.14
N THR A 83 11.57 -8.74 6.29
CA THR A 83 12.97 -9.14 6.41
C THR A 83 13.94 -8.06 5.92
N GLU A 84 13.59 -7.38 4.82
CA GLU A 84 14.44 -6.36 4.21
C GLU A 84 14.42 -5.02 4.95
N TYR A 85 13.28 -4.68 5.54
CA TYR A 85 13.08 -3.39 6.21
C TYR A 85 12.79 -3.61 7.70
N LYS A 86 13.25 -2.66 8.52
CA LYS A 86 12.94 -2.65 9.95
C LYS A 86 11.51 -2.15 10.18
N ILE A 87 10.53 -3.05 9.99
CA ILE A 87 9.11 -2.76 10.15
C ILE A 87 8.67 -3.16 11.55
N GLU A 88 8.06 -2.23 12.27
CA GLU A 88 7.64 -2.42 13.66
C GLU A 88 6.11 -2.33 13.83
N THR A 89 5.41 -1.70 12.86
CA THR A 89 3.97 -1.47 12.93
C THR A 89 3.21 -1.91 11.67
N SER A 90 1.91 -2.20 11.83
CA SER A 90 1.04 -2.51 10.70
C SER A 90 0.96 -1.36 9.70
N GLU A 91 1.03 -0.12 10.15
CA GLU A 91 0.98 1.07 9.31
C GLU A 91 2.21 1.15 8.39
N GLN A 92 3.41 0.94 8.95
CA GLN A 92 4.64 0.87 8.17
C GLN A 92 4.58 -0.26 7.15
N LEU A 93 4.14 -1.46 7.56
CA LEU A 93 3.98 -2.60 6.67
C LEU A 93 3.06 -2.27 5.49
N ASN A 94 1.89 -1.68 5.76
CA ASN A 94 0.93 -1.30 4.72
C ASN A 94 1.49 -0.24 3.77
N LYS A 95 2.26 0.73 4.27
CA LYS A 95 2.94 1.74 3.45
C LYS A 95 3.96 1.12 2.50
N TYR A 96 4.76 0.16 2.96
CA TYR A 96 5.72 -0.55 2.11
C TYR A 96 5.03 -1.43 1.07
N ILE A 97 3.93 -2.10 1.43
CA ILE A 97 3.13 -2.89 0.49
C ILE A 97 2.53 -1.97 -0.58
N ASP A 98 1.93 -0.84 -0.20
CA ASP A 98 1.34 0.12 -1.14
C ASP A 98 2.41 0.68 -2.08
N LYS A 99 3.59 1.02 -1.58
CA LYS A 99 4.71 1.48 -2.40
C LYS A 99 5.17 0.44 -3.42
N TYR A 100 5.17 -0.83 -3.03
CA TYR A 100 5.53 -1.92 -3.93
C TYR A 100 4.48 -2.17 -5.02
N LEU A 101 3.20 -2.15 -4.65
CA LEU A 101 2.08 -2.41 -5.56
C LEU A 101 1.79 -1.21 -6.48
N ASN A 102 2.04 0.01 -6.01
CA ASN A 102 1.72 1.27 -6.69
C ASN A 102 2.95 2.18 -6.80
N PRO A 103 4.05 1.76 -7.43
CA PRO A 103 5.29 2.53 -7.48
C PRO A 103 5.10 3.90 -8.13
N TYR A 104 4.26 4.01 -9.17
CA TYR A 104 4.00 5.26 -9.89
C TYR A 104 3.44 6.38 -9.00
N LYS A 105 2.63 6.06 -8.01
CA LYS A 105 2.10 7.03 -7.05
C LYS A 105 3.22 7.75 -6.30
N TYR A 106 4.22 7.00 -5.85
CA TYR A 106 5.34 7.52 -5.08
C TYR A 106 6.40 8.21 -5.95
N ASP A 107 6.55 7.80 -7.19
CA ASP A 107 7.43 8.46 -8.14
C ASP A 107 6.90 9.84 -8.54
N ILE A 108 5.60 9.98 -8.71
CA ILE A 108 4.94 11.27 -8.98
C ILE A 108 5.10 12.20 -7.76
N GLU A 109 4.86 11.73 -6.54
CA GLU A 109 5.04 12.52 -5.32
C GLU A 109 6.49 13.01 -5.17
N LYS A 110 7.47 12.15 -5.46
CA LYS A 110 8.89 12.49 -5.43
C LYS A 110 9.26 13.50 -6.52
N ALA A 111 8.73 13.33 -7.73
CA ALA A 111 8.95 14.25 -8.83
C ALA A 111 8.36 15.65 -8.51
N ASN A 112 7.15 15.70 -7.97
CA ASN A 112 6.49 16.94 -7.56
C ASN A 112 7.24 17.64 -6.44
N SER A 113 7.69 16.93 -5.41
CA SER A 113 8.49 17.52 -4.33
C SER A 113 9.84 18.03 -4.83
N SER A 114 10.47 17.33 -5.77
CA SER A 114 11.73 17.76 -6.40
C SER A 114 11.54 19.01 -7.25
N PHE A 115 10.47 19.12 -8.04
CA PHE A 115 10.13 20.30 -8.82
C PHE A 115 9.83 21.50 -7.91
N TYR A 116 9.00 21.32 -6.90
CA TYR A 116 8.66 22.37 -5.93
C TYR A 116 9.90 22.94 -5.26
N ASN A 117 10.76 22.08 -4.74
CA ASN A 117 11.99 22.50 -4.06
C ASN A 117 12.97 23.23 -5.00
N ARG A 118 13.11 22.76 -6.25
CA ARG A 118 13.96 23.41 -7.25
C ARG A 118 13.40 24.79 -7.63
N PHE A 119 12.09 24.90 -7.77
CA PHE A 119 11.45 26.16 -8.11
C PHE A 119 11.55 27.17 -6.97
N LEU A 120 11.39 26.74 -5.72
CA LEU A 120 11.59 27.55 -4.53
C LEU A 120 13.03 28.10 -4.46
N LEU A 121 14.01 27.23 -4.64
CA LEU A 121 15.43 27.63 -4.67
C LEU A 121 15.73 28.62 -5.79
N TYR A 122 15.16 28.42 -6.98
CA TYR A 122 15.29 29.32 -8.10
C TYR A 122 14.73 30.72 -7.78
N ILE A 123 13.56 30.80 -7.16
CA ILE A 123 12.94 32.07 -6.76
C ILE A 123 13.80 32.80 -5.73
N GLU A 124 14.25 32.10 -4.70
CA GLU A 124 15.08 32.70 -3.66
C GLU A 124 16.42 33.20 -4.21
N GLN A 125 17.08 32.40 -5.03
CA GLN A 125 18.36 32.78 -5.62
C GLN A 125 18.23 33.97 -6.57
N SER A 126 17.21 33.92 -7.48
CA SER A 126 16.96 34.99 -8.44
C SER A 126 16.57 36.31 -7.78
N TYR A 127 15.89 36.27 -6.64
CA TYR A 127 15.61 37.45 -5.84
C TYR A 127 16.88 38.03 -5.21
N LYS A 128 17.74 37.19 -4.62
CA LYS A 128 19.04 37.60 -4.07
C LYS A 128 19.95 38.19 -5.12
N ASP A 129 19.95 37.62 -6.31
CA ASP A 129 20.78 38.10 -7.44
C ASP A 129 20.20 39.33 -8.14
N GLY A 130 19.05 39.85 -7.67
CA GLY A 130 18.44 41.07 -8.23
C GLY A 130 17.80 40.88 -9.61
N ILE A 131 17.60 39.64 -10.07
CA ILE A 131 16.98 39.31 -11.36
C ILE A 131 15.54 39.81 -11.42
N PHE A 132 14.84 39.79 -10.29
CA PHE A 132 13.50 40.38 -10.15
C PHE A 132 13.27 41.00 -8.76
N GLY A 133 12.38 42.00 -8.71
CA GLY A 133 12.06 42.71 -7.48
C GLY A 133 11.01 42.04 -6.61
N GLU A 134 10.73 42.65 -5.46
CA GLU A 134 9.81 42.15 -4.44
C GLU A 134 8.41 41.85 -4.93
N GLY A 135 7.86 42.66 -5.84
CA GLY A 135 6.52 42.41 -6.40
C GLY A 135 6.43 41.09 -7.16
N ARG A 136 7.46 40.74 -7.94
CA ARG A 136 7.53 39.50 -8.68
C ARG A 136 7.76 38.30 -7.76
N LYS A 137 8.56 38.48 -6.69
CA LYS A 137 8.72 37.46 -5.66
C LYS A 137 7.38 37.11 -4.99
N LYS A 138 6.60 38.09 -4.57
CA LYS A 138 5.27 37.88 -3.99
C LYS A 138 4.34 37.13 -4.95
N HIS A 139 4.40 37.39 -6.23
CA HIS A 139 3.62 36.67 -7.24
C HIS A 139 4.03 35.19 -7.32
N TYR A 140 5.32 34.88 -7.30
CA TYR A 140 5.80 33.49 -7.27
C TYR A 140 5.47 32.76 -5.97
N ASP A 141 5.48 33.46 -4.82
CA ASP A 141 5.07 32.88 -3.54
C ASP A 141 3.57 32.46 -3.54
N VAL A 142 2.71 33.22 -4.23
CA VAL A 142 1.32 32.86 -4.43
C VAL A 142 1.19 31.62 -5.32
N LEU A 143 1.92 31.55 -6.42
CA LEU A 143 1.94 30.37 -7.31
C LEU A 143 2.42 29.11 -6.56
N LEU A 144 3.44 29.22 -5.72
CA LEU A 144 3.94 28.11 -4.92
C LEU A 144 2.89 27.58 -3.94
N ARG A 145 2.07 28.45 -3.35
CA ARG A 145 0.98 28.04 -2.46
C ARG A 145 -0.10 27.28 -3.22
N GLU A 146 -0.42 27.69 -4.46
CA GLU A 146 -1.42 27.00 -5.28
C GLU A 146 -0.92 25.62 -5.77
N ILE A 147 0.37 25.49 -6.08
CA ILE A 147 0.97 24.21 -6.48
C ILE A 147 1.02 23.21 -5.30
N ASN A 148 1.10 23.69 -4.07
CA ASN A 148 1.20 22.85 -2.87
C ASN A 148 -0.17 22.55 -2.23
N ARG A 149 -1.27 22.94 -2.83
CA ARG A 149 -2.64 22.60 -2.44
C ARG A 149 -3.10 21.31 -3.08
#